data_ceaa264cd110a02e183056886d181ab0
#
_entry.id   ceaa264cd110a02e183056886d181ab0
#
_cell.length_a   1.000
_cell.length_b   1.000
_cell.length_c   1.000
_cell.angle_alpha   90.00
_cell.angle_beta   90.00
_cell.angle_gamma   90.00
#
_symmetry.space_group_name_H-M   'P 1'
#
loop_
_entity.id
_entity.type
_entity.pdbx_description
1 polymer ?
#
loop_
_entity_poly.entity_id
_entity_poly.type
_entity_poly.pdbx_seq_one_letter_code
_entity_poly.pdbx_strand_id
1 'polypeptide(L)'
;MTDNKVNQWKQSPLLQAVRDFLAARGTSANRPLYCALSGGADSVAMACALRLLGLSFTAAHVNFHLRGEESERDERFVRDFCRRHDIPLRVRHFDTLNEAQTSGESLEMAARRLRYAWFSELDGPIFVAHHAEDQAETLLLRLLRGSGLRGLAAMHAVRADGVWRPWLKVRKAEILDFLDALGQTFVTDSSNADTQFRRNFVRHRVLPVLHTLNPRSVATLSETTERLQAALSVYEVGLAALDAECWLENGGDRAVIALAAVRRRGAAGRDWLRERLSQRGFTADVAVAVLSSRSGALFEGTAVCAAVHGDRLLLQPAERAPLPAIDARSYSRPKDFVPARAADRITIDADAVVGDLHVRRVATGDRFAPFGMPRGTKLVSDYLTDRHRSVLEKQAAAVVCDERGIVWLVGETVDRRVAVHRSTQTILDIRLLPPDREA
;
A
#
# COMPACT_ATOMS: atom_id res chain seq x y z
N MET A 1 20.50 46.31 -5.20
CA MET A 1 19.99 45.86 -6.52
C MET A 1 19.16 46.98 -7.11
N THR A 2 19.43 47.42 -8.33
CA THR A 2 18.65 48.45 -8.99
C THR A 2 17.25 47.93 -9.30
N ASP A 3 16.20 48.69 -9.00
CA ASP A 3 14.77 48.35 -9.20
C ASP A 3 14.42 47.82 -10.59
N ASN A 4 15.23 48.16 -11.59
CA ASN A 4 15.04 47.75 -12.98
C ASN A 4 15.34 46.26 -13.21
N LYS A 5 16.28 45.64 -12.49
CA LYS A 5 16.59 44.19 -12.59
C LYS A 5 15.50 43.35 -11.87
N VAL A 6 14.98 43.81 -10.76
CA VAL A 6 13.90 43.13 -10.02
C VAL A 6 12.61 43.10 -10.83
N ASN A 7 12.30 44.18 -11.60
CA ASN A 7 11.08 44.24 -12.42
C ASN A 7 11.14 43.31 -13.65
N GLN A 8 12.30 43.05 -14.23
CA GLN A 8 12.49 42.14 -15.37
C GLN A 8 12.14 40.67 -14.97
N TRP A 9 12.43 40.29 -13.72
CA TRP A 9 12.19 38.94 -13.22
C TRP A 9 10.78 38.70 -12.70
N LYS A 10 9.95 39.75 -12.50
CA LYS A 10 8.53 39.59 -12.15
C LYS A 10 7.73 38.81 -13.21
N GLN A 11 8.21 38.75 -14.47
CA GLN A 11 7.66 38.00 -15.58
C GLN A 11 8.44 36.70 -15.88
N SER A 12 9.38 36.31 -15.03
CA SER A 12 10.16 35.10 -15.18
C SER A 12 9.27 33.86 -15.25
N PRO A 13 9.57 32.89 -16.15
CA PRO A 13 8.85 31.61 -16.22
C PRO A 13 8.76 30.90 -14.88
N LEU A 14 9.79 31.03 -14.03
CA LEU A 14 9.82 30.43 -12.69
C LEU A 14 8.74 31.00 -11.77
N LEU A 15 8.64 32.35 -11.72
CA LEU A 15 7.65 33.01 -10.91
C LEU A 15 6.25 32.78 -11.47
N GLN A 16 6.11 32.82 -12.80
CA GLN A 16 4.83 32.55 -13.45
C GLN A 16 4.34 31.12 -13.15
N ALA A 17 5.23 30.11 -13.22
CA ALA A 17 4.87 28.72 -12.88
C ALA A 17 4.38 28.58 -11.43
N VAL A 18 4.96 29.33 -10.46
CA VAL A 18 4.46 29.33 -9.08
C VAL A 18 3.10 30.03 -8.98
N ARG A 19 2.91 31.18 -9.66
CA ARG A 19 1.61 31.89 -9.67
C ARG A 19 0.51 31.03 -10.25
N ASP A 20 0.73 30.43 -11.41
CA ASP A 20 -0.25 29.57 -12.10
C ASP A 20 -0.59 28.35 -11.25
N PHE A 21 0.42 27.76 -10.61
CA PHE A 21 0.25 26.65 -9.70
C PHE A 21 -0.63 27.00 -8.49
N LEU A 22 -0.41 28.18 -7.89
CA LEU A 22 -1.20 28.68 -6.75
C LEU A 22 -2.61 29.09 -7.18
N ALA A 23 -2.75 29.76 -8.33
CA ALA A 23 -4.04 30.18 -8.87
C ALA A 23 -4.96 28.97 -9.16
N ALA A 24 -4.40 27.89 -9.71
CA ALA A 24 -5.15 26.66 -9.99
C ALA A 24 -5.68 25.96 -8.73
N ARG A 25 -5.23 26.35 -7.52
CA ARG A 25 -5.55 25.67 -6.26
C ARG A 25 -6.44 26.42 -5.31
N GLY A 26 -6.69 27.70 -5.59
CA GLY A 26 -7.42 28.54 -4.65
C GLY A 26 -6.75 28.52 -3.29
N THR A 27 -5.59 29.17 -3.14
CA THR A 27 -4.83 29.18 -1.88
C THR A 27 -5.70 29.69 -0.75
N SER A 28 -6.06 28.80 0.17
CA SER A 28 -6.59 29.20 1.47
C SER A 28 -5.45 29.92 2.21
N ALA A 29 -5.63 31.21 2.45
CA ALA A 29 -4.65 32.10 3.11
C ALA A 29 -4.27 31.69 4.54
N ASN A 30 -4.82 30.60 5.08
CA ASN A 30 -4.77 30.22 6.47
C ASN A 30 -3.87 29.04 6.81
N ARG A 31 -3.16 28.43 5.84
CA ARG A 31 -2.22 27.35 6.15
C ARG A 31 -0.77 27.82 6.02
N PRO A 32 0.13 27.47 6.96
CA PRO A 32 1.54 27.75 6.83
C PRO A 32 2.10 27.10 5.57
N LEU A 33 2.99 27.81 4.86
CA LEU A 33 3.68 27.30 3.69
C LEU A 33 5.11 26.92 4.08
N TYR A 34 5.60 25.85 3.49
CA TYR A 34 6.97 25.38 3.67
C TYR A 34 7.73 25.35 2.35
N CYS A 35 9.05 25.49 2.41
CA CYS A 35 9.97 25.33 1.29
C CYS A 35 11.09 24.38 1.69
N ALA A 36 11.20 23.24 0.99
CA ALA A 36 12.31 22.33 1.18
C ALA A 36 13.61 23.00 0.70
N LEU A 37 14.54 23.24 1.60
CA LEU A 37 15.77 24.00 1.32
C LEU A 37 16.99 23.12 1.64
N SER A 38 17.59 22.52 0.62
CA SER A 38 18.81 21.70 0.76
C SER A 38 20.11 22.53 0.68
N GLY A 39 20.03 23.78 0.22
CA GLY A 39 21.19 24.61 -0.09
C GLY A 39 21.62 24.53 -1.56
N GLY A 40 21.22 23.52 -2.30
CA GLY A 40 21.49 23.39 -3.73
C GLY A 40 20.70 24.37 -4.60
N ALA A 41 21.17 24.59 -5.85
CA ALA A 41 20.64 25.58 -6.77
C ALA A 41 19.11 25.61 -6.86
N ASP A 42 18.47 24.46 -7.07
CA ASP A 42 17.03 24.38 -7.29
C ASP A 42 16.24 24.84 -6.08
N SER A 43 16.63 24.38 -4.89
CA SER A 43 15.97 24.72 -3.63
C SER A 43 16.18 26.19 -3.24
N VAL A 44 17.38 26.74 -3.48
CA VAL A 44 17.68 28.16 -3.25
C VAL A 44 16.87 29.03 -4.21
N ALA A 45 16.80 28.66 -5.49
CA ALA A 45 16.00 29.37 -6.48
C ALA A 45 14.50 29.38 -6.09
N MET A 46 13.97 28.25 -5.59
CA MET A 46 12.58 28.16 -5.12
C MET A 46 12.33 29.13 -3.96
N ALA A 47 13.20 29.13 -2.97
CA ALA A 47 13.10 30.06 -1.84
C ALA A 47 13.15 31.51 -2.29
N CYS A 48 14.05 31.88 -3.23
CA CYS A 48 14.11 33.21 -3.83
C CYS A 48 12.83 33.59 -4.58
N ALA A 49 12.27 32.64 -5.38
CA ALA A 49 11.04 32.84 -6.13
C ALA A 49 9.84 33.09 -5.20
N LEU A 50 9.68 32.31 -4.14
CA LEU A 50 8.61 32.49 -3.16
C LEU A 50 8.70 33.85 -2.47
N ARG A 51 9.93 34.30 -2.11
CA ARG A 51 10.15 35.63 -1.55
C ARG A 51 9.81 36.77 -2.53
N LEU A 52 10.24 36.65 -3.78
CA LEU A 52 9.94 37.69 -4.80
C LEU A 52 8.43 37.76 -5.10
N LEU A 53 7.69 36.69 -4.86
CA LEU A 53 6.22 36.66 -4.93
C LEU A 53 5.54 37.22 -3.67
N GLY A 54 6.31 37.61 -2.64
CA GLY A 54 5.76 38.11 -1.38
C GLY A 54 5.10 37.06 -0.52
N LEU A 55 5.42 35.76 -0.75
CA LEU A 55 4.85 34.67 0.02
C LEU A 55 5.63 34.48 1.34
N SER A 56 4.90 34.40 2.44
CA SER A 56 5.47 34.02 3.74
C SER A 56 5.56 32.49 3.81
N PHE A 57 6.73 31.94 4.14
CA PHE A 57 6.96 30.51 4.29
C PHE A 57 8.04 30.21 5.33
N THR A 58 8.08 28.99 5.81
CA THR A 58 9.16 28.46 6.65
C THR A 58 10.04 27.53 5.81
N ALA A 59 11.36 27.73 5.82
CA ALA A 59 12.29 26.82 5.20
C ALA A 59 12.39 25.52 6.02
N ALA A 60 12.43 24.37 5.34
CA ALA A 60 12.60 23.05 5.92
C ALA A 60 13.89 22.42 5.39
N HIS A 61 14.88 22.22 6.26
CA HIS A 61 16.16 21.60 5.94
C HIS A 61 16.31 20.26 6.64
N VAL A 62 16.83 19.26 5.92
CA VAL A 62 17.16 17.93 6.49
C VAL A 62 18.65 17.72 6.39
N ASN A 63 19.29 17.47 7.54
CA ASN A 63 20.65 16.99 7.60
C ASN A 63 20.65 15.48 7.86
N PHE A 64 21.12 14.70 6.88
CA PHE A 64 21.19 13.24 6.92
C PHE A 64 22.50 12.70 7.48
N HIS A 65 23.48 13.58 7.77
CA HIS A 65 24.83 13.24 8.26
C HIS A 65 25.59 12.21 7.39
N LEU A 66 25.27 12.13 6.09
CA LEU A 66 25.86 11.12 5.19
C LEU A 66 27.19 11.53 4.60
N ARG A 67 27.56 12.83 4.65
CA ARG A 67 28.76 13.38 3.98
C ARG A 67 29.68 14.13 4.96
N GLY A 68 29.61 13.83 6.25
CA GLY A 68 30.46 14.46 7.27
C GLY A 68 30.45 15.98 7.19
N GLU A 69 31.64 16.60 7.01
CA GLU A 69 31.81 18.08 6.96
C GLU A 69 31.02 18.76 5.84
N GLU A 70 30.76 18.10 4.72
CA GLU A 70 29.93 18.68 3.67
C GLU A 70 28.47 18.86 4.13
N SER A 71 27.92 17.90 4.86
CA SER A 71 26.57 18.02 5.41
C SER A 71 26.45 19.20 6.37
N GLU A 72 27.48 19.43 7.21
CA GLU A 72 27.54 20.54 8.15
C GLU A 72 27.75 21.89 7.42
N ARG A 73 28.55 21.91 6.37
CA ARG A 73 28.72 23.08 5.51
C ARG A 73 27.41 23.49 4.86
N ASP A 74 26.67 22.52 4.33
CA ASP A 74 25.39 22.75 3.64
C ASP A 74 24.33 23.29 4.62
N GLU A 75 24.25 22.75 5.82
CA GLU A 75 23.37 23.29 6.87
C GLU A 75 23.78 24.69 7.29
N ARG A 76 25.07 24.98 7.47
CA ARG A 76 25.54 26.35 7.77
C ARG A 76 25.12 27.33 6.68
N PHE A 77 25.29 26.95 5.41
CA PHE A 77 24.85 27.81 4.30
C PHE A 77 23.34 28.09 4.37
N VAL A 78 22.52 27.07 4.62
CA VAL A 78 21.06 27.20 4.72
C VAL A 78 20.68 28.14 5.89
N ARG A 79 21.32 27.98 7.05
CA ARG A 79 21.09 28.85 8.21
C ARG A 79 21.45 30.31 7.91
N ASP A 80 22.59 30.53 7.25
CA ASP A 80 23.04 31.86 6.87
C ASP A 80 22.16 32.48 5.78
N PHE A 81 21.70 31.72 4.81
CA PHE A 81 20.74 32.14 3.80
C PHE A 81 19.42 32.58 4.47
N CYS A 82 18.87 31.76 5.34
CA CYS A 82 17.61 32.05 6.03
C CYS A 82 17.72 33.29 6.91
N ARG A 83 18.84 33.45 7.64
CA ARG A 83 19.10 34.62 8.47
C ARG A 83 19.19 35.92 7.64
N ARG A 84 19.93 35.88 6.51
CA ARG A 84 20.07 37.05 5.61
C ARG A 84 18.76 37.52 4.98
N HIS A 85 17.80 36.59 4.89
CA HIS A 85 16.54 36.83 4.19
C HIS A 85 15.31 36.82 5.10
N ASP A 86 15.51 36.82 6.42
CA ASP A 86 14.46 36.79 7.44
C ASP A 86 13.44 35.66 7.23
N ILE A 87 13.94 34.46 6.83
CA ILE A 87 13.12 33.28 6.60
C ILE A 87 13.16 32.41 7.87
N PRO A 88 12.01 32.06 8.49
CA PRO A 88 11.96 31.06 9.54
C PRO A 88 12.51 29.74 9.05
N LEU A 89 13.28 29.01 9.88
CA LEU A 89 13.92 27.77 9.50
C LEU A 89 13.59 26.66 10.51
N ARG A 90 13.15 25.51 9.99
CA ARG A 90 13.10 24.23 10.72
C ARG A 90 14.20 23.31 10.18
N VAL A 91 14.98 22.72 11.08
CA VAL A 91 16.03 21.73 10.74
C VAL A 91 15.69 20.43 11.40
N ARG A 92 15.82 19.32 10.65
CA ARG A 92 15.69 17.96 11.16
C ARG A 92 16.97 17.19 10.88
N HIS A 93 17.47 16.49 11.88
CA HIS A 93 18.62 15.60 11.78
C HIS A 93 18.16 14.15 11.82
N PHE A 94 18.78 13.28 11.02
CA PHE A 94 18.52 11.85 11.03
C PHE A 94 19.81 11.07 11.09
N ASP A 95 19.86 10.00 11.90
CA ASP A 95 20.87 8.96 11.81
C ASP A 95 20.50 7.99 10.68
N THR A 96 20.77 8.44 9.46
CA THR A 96 20.35 7.74 8.23
C THR A 96 21.06 6.40 8.06
N LEU A 97 22.28 6.26 8.59
CA LEU A 97 23.04 5.00 8.53
C LEU A 97 22.35 3.92 9.35
N ASN A 98 22.01 4.22 10.59
CA ASN A 98 21.30 3.30 11.47
C ASN A 98 19.91 2.95 10.95
N GLU A 99 19.17 3.93 10.44
CA GLU A 99 17.86 3.74 9.85
C GLU A 99 17.90 2.80 8.62
N ALA A 100 18.87 2.99 7.74
CA ALA A 100 19.04 2.15 6.55
C ALA A 100 19.42 0.69 6.93
N GLN A 101 20.31 0.52 7.92
CA GLN A 101 20.69 -0.80 8.42
C GLN A 101 19.51 -1.54 9.04
N THR A 102 18.73 -0.85 9.87
CA THR A 102 17.58 -1.43 10.56
C THR A 102 16.47 -1.86 9.58
N SER A 103 16.22 -1.04 8.54
CA SER A 103 15.18 -1.32 7.54
C SER A 103 15.64 -2.21 6.38
N GLY A 104 16.94 -2.48 6.23
CA GLY A 104 17.51 -3.19 5.08
C GLY A 104 17.40 -2.43 3.76
N GLU A 105 17.20 -1.11 3.81
CA GLU A 105 17.08 -0.23 2.64
C GLU A 105 18.46 0.30 2.20
N SER A 106 18.55 0.75 0.94
CA SER A 106 19.71 1.57 0.53
C SER A 106 19.66 2.95 1.23
N LEU A 107 20.83 3.56 1.43
CA LEU A 107 20.94 4.90 2.04
C LEU A 107 20.07 5.97 1.32
N GLU A 108 19.99 5.90 0.00
CA GLU A 108 19.14 6.80 -0.80
C GLU A 108 17.65 6.59 -0.50
N MET A 109 17.22 5.32 -0.38
CA MET A 109 15.83 4.99 -0.05
C MET A 109 15.47 5.40 1.37
N ALA A 110 16.34 5.12 2.35
CA ALA A 110 16.15 5.52 3.73
C ALA A 110 16.07 7.05 3.88
N ALA A 111 17.04 7.78 3.30
CA ALA A 111 17.04 9.25 3.30
C ALA A 111 15.76 9.83 2.66
N ARG A 112 15.32 9.21 1.55
CA ARG A 112 14.08 9.62 0.89
C ARG A 112 12.85 9.35 1.78
N ARG A 113 12.73 8.15 2.37
CA ARG A 113 11.64 7.79 3.29
C ARG A 113 11.56 8.76 4.46
N LEU A 114 12.67 8.97 5.17
CA LEU A 114 12.78 9.87 6.32
C LEU A 114 12.38 11.31 5.97
N ARG A 115 12.85 11.82 4.82
CA ARG A 115 12.48 13.17 4.34
C ARG A 115 10.98 13.32 4.17
N TYR A 116 10.34 12.40 3.44
CA TYR A 116 8.91 12.52 3.16
C TYR A 116 8.04 12.21 4.38
N ALA A 117 8.48 11.33 5.29
CA ALA A 117 7.84 11.12 6.58
C ALA A 117 7.81 12.43 7.37
N TRP A 118 8.95 13.10 7.48
CA TRP A 118 8.99 14.40 8.16
C TRP A 118 8.16 15.48 7.44
N PHE A 119 8.14 15.51 6.12
CA PHE A 119 7.31 16.47 5.39
C PHE A 119 5.81 16.24 5.64
N SER A 120 5.37 15.02 5.85
CA SER A 120 3.97 14.72 6.19
C SER A 120 3.58 15.12 7.63
N GLU A 121 4.55 15.37 8.52
CA GLU A 121 4.33 15.90 9.87
C GLU A 121 4.10 17.43 9.88
N LEU A 122 4.36 18.11 8.76
CA LEU A 122 4.18 19.55 8.67
C LEU A 122 2.69 19.89 8.55
N ASP A 123 2.28 20.97 9.21
CA ASP A 123 0.90 21.45 9.28
C ASP A 123 0.42 22.21 8.01
N GLY A 124 1.22 22.17 6.94
CA GLY A 124 0.93 22.81 5.67
C GLY A 124 1.71 22.23 4.49
N PRO A 125 1.41 22.68 3.26
CA PRO A 125 2.09 22.21 2.08
C PRO A 125 3.55 22.66 2.01
N ILE A 126 4.38 21.79 1.40
CA ILE A 126 5.81 22.05 1.20
C ILE A 126 6.18 22.11 -0.29
N PHE A 127 6.77 23.22 -0.69
CA PHE A 127 7.34 23.39 -2.02
C PHE A 127 8.65 22.62 -2.17
N VAL A 128 8.74 21.82 -3.23
CA VAL A 128 9.95 21.07 -3.61
C VAL A 128 10.32 21.41 -5.03
N ALA A 129 11.54 21.83 -5.25
CA ALA A 129 12.05 22.39 -6.51
C ALA A 129 12.43 21.33 -7.54
N HIS A 130 11.61 20.28 -7.73
CA HIS A 130 11.78 19.35 -8.84
C HIS A 130 11.43 20.05 -10.16
N HIS A 131 12.26 19.80 -11.19
CA HIS A 131 12.17 20.49 -12.47
C HIS A 131 12.03 19.50 -13.66
N ALA A 132 12.02 19.99 -14.90
CA ALA A 132 11.72 19.20 -16.09
C ALA A 132 12.70 18.04 -16.31
N GLU A 133 14.00 18.25 -16.04
CA GLU A 133 15.01 17.21 -16.14
C GLU A 133 14.77 16.08 -15.12
N ASP A 134 14.36 16.42 -13.86
CA ASP A 134 13.99 15.43 -12.85
C ASP A 134 12.79 14.58 -13.30
N GLN A 135 11.83 15.20 -13.99
CA GLN A 135 10.67 14.52 -14.55
C GLN A 135 11.10 13.53 -15.64
N ALA A 136 11.96 13.98 -16.57
CA ALA A 136 12.50 13.14 -17.63
C ALA A 136 13.32 11.96 -17.08
N GLU A 137 14.20 12.22 -16.10
CA GLU A 137 14.98 11.17 -15.41
C GLU A 137 14.06 10.13 -14.77
N THR A 138 13.02 10.59 -14.09
CA THR A 138 12.07 9.71 -13.40
C THR A 138 11.29 8.85 -14.40
N LEU A 139 10.83 9.43 -15.51
CA LEU A 139 10.14 8.69 -16.57
C LEU A 139 11.04 7.61 -17.16
N LEU A 140 12.28 7.96 -17.54
CA LEU A 140 13.23 7.01 -18.13
C LEU A 140 13.57 5.87 -17.17
N LEU A 141 13.85 6.17 -15.91
CA LEU A 141 14.15 5.15 -14.91
C LEU A 141 12.98 4.20 -14.67
N ARG A 142 11.74 4.70 -14.68
CA ARG A 142 10.54 3.88 -14.51
C ARG A 142 10.23 3.05 -15.76
N LEU A 143 10.47 3.59 -16.94
CA LEU A 143 10.37 2.87 -18.21
C LEU A 143 11.33 1.67 -18.24
N LEU A 144 12.60 1.87 -17.86
CA LEU A 144 13.60 0.82 -17.78
C LEU A 144 13.31 -0.27 -16.73
N ARG A 145 12.49 0.06 -15.73
CA ARG A 145 12.01 -0.92 -14.72
C ARG A 145 10.76 -1.70 -15.16
N GLY A 146 10.23 -1.42 -16.35
CA GLY A 146 8.98 -2.04 -16.81
C GLY A 146 7.73 -1.58 -16.06
N SER A 147 7.73 -0.34 -15.55
CA SER A 147 6.59 0.19 -14.80
C SER A 147 5.34 0.30 -15.66
N GLY A 148 4.18 -0.07 -15.10
CA GLY A 148 2.88 0.20 -15.71
C GLY A 148 2.50 1.70 -15.72
N LEU A 149 1.28 2.01 -16.18
CA LEU A 149 0.80 3.38 -16.39
C LEU A 149 0.97 4.29 -15.16
N ARG A 150 0.63 3.81 -13.94
CA ARG A 150 0.85 4.55 -12.67
C ARG A 150 2.31 4.93 -12.46
N GLY A 151 3.22 4.03 -12.79
CA GLY A 151 4.64 4.31 -12.71
C GLY A 151 5.07 5.32 -13.75
N LEU A 152 4.69 5.16 -15.01
CA LEU A 152 5.08 6.03 -16.12
C LEU A 152 4.49 7.44 -16.04
N ALA A 153 3.40 7.64 -15.30
CA ALA A 153 2.89 8.98 -14.96
C ALA A 153 3.90 9.84 -14.15
N ALA A 154 5.04 9.28 -13.76
CA ALA A 154 6.18 9.92 -13.12
C ALA A 154 5.81 10.76 -11.89
N MET A 155 6.28 12.02 -11.80
CA MET A 155 5.99 12.86 -10.65
C MET A 155 4.76 13.74 -10.91
N HIS A 156 3.82 13.72 -9.98
CA HIS A 156 2.69 14.66 -9.99
C HIS A 156 3.09 16.00 -9.38
N ALA A 157 2.48 17.07 -9.90
CA ALA A 157 2.68 18.42 -9.38
C ALA A 157 2.27 18.55 -7.90
N VAL A 158 1.34 17.69 -7.46
CA VAL A 158 0.88 17.59 -6.08
C VAL A 158 0.82 16.14 -5.65
N ARG A 159 1.21 15.91 -4.40
CA ARG A 159 1.05 14.63 -3.70
C ARG A 159 0.03 14.77 -2.58
N ALA A 160 -0.60 13.67 -2.22
CA ALA A 160 -1.57 13.62 -1.12
C ALA A 160 -0.95 13.97 0.25
N ASP A 161 0.34 13.76 0.42
CA ASP A 161 1.13 14.11 1.61
C ASP A 161 1.58 15.57 1.67
N GLY A 162 0.96 16.46 0.89
CA GLY A 162 1.21 17.90 0.95
C GLY A 162 2.42 18.40 0.15
N VAL A 163 3.11 17.57 -0.60
CA VAL A 163 4.26 18.00 -1.42
C VAL A 163 3.82 18.66 -2.71
N TRP A 164 4.29 19.88 -2.96
CA TRP A 164 4.00 20.73 -4.10
C TRP A 164 5.23 20.94 -5.00
N ARG A 165 5.09 20.74 -6.32
CA ARG A 165 6.17 20.83 -7.33
C ARG A 165 5.74 21.71 -8.49
N PRO A 166 5.79 23.03 -8.35
CA PRO A 166 5.33 23.94 -9.42
C PRO A 166 6.25 23.95 -10.64
N TRP A 167 7.49 23.49 -10.54
CA TRP A 167 8.51 23.61 -11.57
C TRP A 167 8.73 22.37 -12.44
N LEU A 168 7.83 21.41 -12.45
CA LEU A 168 8.00 20.20 -13.27
C LEU A 168 8.11 20.45 -14.79
N LYS A 169 7.81 21.68 -15.26
CA LYS A 169 7.99 22.13 -16.65
C LYS A 169 9.15 23.10 -16.83
N VAL A 170 9.70 23.65 -15.75
CA VAL A 170 10.82 24.59 -15.79
C VAL A 170 12.12 23.84 -16.05
N ARG A 171 12.98 24.41 -16.92
CA ARG A 171 14.26 23.81 -17.27
C ARG A 171 15.33 24.19 -16.24
N LYS A 172 16.29 23.28 -16.03
CA LYS A 172 17.43 23.53 -15.14
C LYS A 172 18.22 24.78 -15.53
N ALA A 173 18.40 25.03 -16.83
CA ALA A 173 19.09 26.23 -17.33
C ALA A 173 18.40 27.50 -16.84
N GLU A 174 17.06 27.59 -16.92
CA GLU A 174 16.29 28.77 -16.46
C GLU A 174 16.48 29.01 -14.96
N ILE A 175 16.61 27.93 -14.15
CA ILE A 175 16.88 28.02 -12.72
C ILE A 175 18.26 28.63 -12.44
N LEU A 176 19.27 28.20 -13.19
CA LEU A 176 20.64 28.72 -13.07
C LEU A 176 20.73 30.17 -13.51
N ASP A 177 20.13 30.51 -14.65
CA ASP A 177 20.07 31.86 -15.18
C ASP A 177 19.37 32.81 -14.18
N PHE A 178 18.32 32.34 -13.53
CA PHE A 178 17.61 33.09 -12.50
C PHE A 178 18.50 33.39 -11.27
N LEU A 179 19.26 32.39 -10.78
CA LEU A 179 20.17 32.58 -9.65
C LEU A 179 21.33 33.51 -10.01
N ASP A 180 21.91 33.35 -11.21
CA ASP A 180 22.98 34.21 -11.70
C ASP A 180 22.54 35.69 -11.75
N ALA A 181 21.36 35.93 -12.33
CA ALA A 181 20.81 37.28 -12.40
C ALA A 181 20.50 37.90 -11.03
N LEU A 182 20.18 37.10 -10.03
CA LEU A 182 20.02 37.55 -8.66
C LEU A 182 21.36 37.73 -7.93
N GLY A 183 22.47 37.25 -8.49
CA GLY A 183 23.76 37.15 -7.80
C GLY A 183 23.71 36.24 -6.59
N GLN A 184 22.80 35.27 -6.60
CA GLN A 184 22.58 34.38 -5.47
C GLN A 184 23.44 33.11 -5.57
N THR A 185 24.30 32.93 -4.57
CA THR A 185 25.14 31.74 -4.44
C THR A 185 24.36 30.54 -3.89
N PHE A 186 24.84 29.33 -4.17
CA PHE A 186 24.29 28.07 -3.70
C PHE A 186 25.42 27.07 -3.45
N VAL A 187 25.11 25.95 -2.81
CA VAL A 187 26.07 24.87 -2.56
C VAL A 187 25.99 23.84 -3.68
N THR A 188 27.15 23.37 -4.13
CA THR A 188 27.26 22.24 -5.07
C THR A 188 27.57 20.98 -4.29
N ASP A 189 26.74 19.95 -4.46
CA ASP A 189 26.92 18.65 -3.89
C ASP A 189 27.91 17.84 -4.75
N SER A 190 29.00 17.37 -4.17
CA SER A 190 30.04 16.58 -4.85
C SER A 190 29.51 15.26 -5.42
N SER A 191 28.51 14.66 -4.76
CA SER A 191 27.90 13.40 -5.20
C SER A 191 27.08 13.49 -6.50
N ASN A 192 26.73 14.71 -6.93
CA ASN A 192 26.00 14.91 -8.19
C ASN A 192 26.79 14.49 -9.45
N ALA A 193 28.12 14.41 -9.37
CA ALA A 193 28.97 13.99 -10.46
C ALA A 193 29.16 12.47 -10.54
N ASP A 194 28.80 11.71 -9.51
CA ASP A 194 29.02 10.26 -9.45
C ASP A 194 27.99 9.51 -10.30
N THR A 195 28.47 8.98 -11.44
CA THR A 195 27.65 8.22 -12.40
C THR A 195 27.37 6.77 -12.00
N GLN A 196 27.89 6.29 -10.87
CA GLN A 196 27.51 4.98 -10.32
C GLN A 196 26.02 4.98 -9.89
N PHE A 197 25.50 6.12 -9.50
CA PHE A 197 24.07 6.28 -9.25
C PHE A 197 23.28 6.33 -10.55
N ARG A 198 22.28 5.42 -10.70
CA ARG A 198 21.46 5.30 -11.93
C ARG A 198 20.85 6.62 -12.39
N ARG A 199 20.45 7.49 -11.46
CA ARG A 199 19.86 8.79 -11.75
C ARG A 199 20.90 9.73 -12.37
N ASN A 200 22.09 9.81 -11.78
CA ASN A 200 23.20 10.61 -12.33
C ASN A 200 23.66 10.06 -13.68
N PHE A 201 23.68 8.72 -13.88
CA PHE A 201 23.96 8.13 -15.17
C PHE A 201 22.98 8.61 -16.26
N VAL A 202 21.68 8.59 -15.96
CA VAL A 202 20.64 9.10 -16.88
C VAL A 202 20.88 10.58 -17.16
N ARG A 203 21.16 11.39 -16.16
CA ARG A 203 21.41 12.84 -16.27
C ARG A 203 22.64 13.15 -17.14
N HIS A 204 23.76 12.48 -16.89
CA HIS A 204 25.04 12.82 -17.51
C HIS A 204 25.37 12.03 -18.77
N ARG A 205 24.68 10.91 -19.03
CA ARG A 205 24.99 10.06 -20.19
C ARG A 205 23.79 9.89 -21.12
N VAL A 206 22.59 9.70 -20.62
CA VAL A 206 21.42 9.40 -21.47
C VAL A 206 20.74 10.68 -21.97
N LEU A 207 20.43 11.64 -21.09
CA LEU A 207 19.78 12.88 -21.50
C LEU A 207 20.59 13.70 -22.54
N PRO A 208 21.94 13.83 -22.46
CA PRO A 208 22.71 14.47 -23.51
C PRO A 208 22.60 13.78 -24.86
N VAL A 209 22.61 12.43 -24.89
CA VAL A 209 22.40 11.68 -26.14
C VAL A 209 21.02 11.93 -26.71
N LEU A 210 19.97 11.91 -25.88
CA LEU A 210 18.63 12.24 -26.33
C LEU A 210 18.52 13.67 -26.85
N HIS A 211 19.29 14.60 -26.27
CA HIS A 211 19.33 15.99 -26.70
C HIS A 211 19.95 16.13 -28.11
N THR A 212 20.94 15.32 -28.46
CA THR A 212 21.49 15.32 -29.85
C THR A 212 20.46 14.86 -30.88
N LEU A 213 19.59 13.92 -30.52
CA LEU A 213 18.50 13.43 -31.38
C LEU A 213 17.34 14.43 -31.47
N ASN A 214 17.00 15.04 -30.32
CA ASN A 214 15.95 16.04 -30.22
C ASN A 214 16.34 17.10 -29.18
N PRO A 215 16.68 18.32 -29.60
CA PRO A 215 17.02 19.41 -28.69
C PRO A 215 15.91 19.76 -27.70
N ARG A 216 14.65 19.37 -27.98
CA ARG A 216 13.51 19.50 -27.08
C ARG A 216 13.23 18.23 -26.26
N SER A 217 14.13 17.25 -26.23
CA SER A 217 13.89 15.93 -25.61
C SER A 217 13.34 16.02 -24.18
N VAL A 218 13.91 16.87 -23.33
CA VAL A 218 13.44 17.05 -21.94
C VAL A 218 12.01 17.59 -21.90
N ALA A 219 11.71 18.62 -22.71
CA ALA A 219 10.34 19.17 -22.80
C ALA A 219 9.37 18.11 -23.34
N THR A 220 9.75 17.39 -24.39
CA THR A 220 8.93 16.30 -24.97
C THR A 220 8.66 15.18 -23.98
N LEU A 221 9.66 14.77 -23.18
CA LEU A 221 9.47 13.77 -22.12
C LEU A 221 8.55 14.28 -21.00
N SER A 222 8.66 15.56 -20.62
CA SER A 222 7.77 16.19 -19.66
C SER A 222 6.32 16.26 -20.17
N GLU A 223 6.10 16.69 -21.41
CA GLU A 223 4.79 16.68 -22.07
C GLU A 223 4.20 15.27 -22.17
N THR A 224 5.05 14.27 -22.46
CA THR A 224 4.61 12.85 -22.48
C THR A 224 4.14 12.42 -21.11
N THR A 225 4.81 12.84 -20.03
CA THR A 225 4.39 12.52 -18.67
C THR A 225 3.00 13.10 -18.35
N GLU A 226 2.70 14.32 -18.83
CA GLU A 226 1.37 14.92 -18.64
C GLU A 226 0.28 14.14 -19.37
N ARG A 227 0.56 13.70 -20.60
CA ARG A 227 -0.39 12.85 -21.35
C ARG A 227 -0.60 11.52 -20.64
N LEU A 228 0.44 10.93 -20.06
CA LEU A 228 0.32 9.70 -19.25
C LEU A 228 -0.46 9.95 -17.96
N GLN A 229 -0.33 11.12 -17.32
CA GLN A 229 -1.13 11.50 -16.16
C GLN A 229 -2.62 11.65 -16.52
N ALA A 230 -2.92 12.29 -17.65
CA ALA A 230 -4.29 12.38 -18.15
C ALA A 230 -4.88 11.00 -18.50
N ALA A 231 -4.10 10.15 -19.15
CA ALA A 231 -4.50 8.77 -19.42
C ALA A 231 -4.73 7.96 -18.14
N LEU A 232 -3.89 8.17 -17.11
CA LEU A 232 -4.04 7.54 -15.80
C LEU A 232 -5.37 7.94 -15.15
N SER A 233 -5.80 9.21 -15.25
CA SER A 233 -7.09 9.64 -14.70
C SER A 233 -8.26 8.89 -15.34
N VAL A 234 -8.23 8.71 -16.66
CA VAL A 234 -9.25 7.92 -17.40
C VAL A 234 -9.20 6.45 -16.99
N TYR A 235 -7.99 5.89 -16.87
CA TYR A 235 -7.79 4.52 -16.42
C TYR A 235 -8.34 4.29 -15.00
N GLU A 236 -8.15 5.23 -14.08
CA GLU A 236 -8.67 5.14 -12.71
C GLU A 236 -10.20 5.17 -12.65
N VAL A 237 -10.83 5.98 -13.49
CA VAL A 237 -12.31 5.97 -13.66
C VAL A 237 -12.77 4.60 -14.17
N GLY A 238 -12.06 4.03 -15.14
CA GLY A 238 -12.33 2.69 -15.65
C GLY A 238 -12.18 1.61 -14.58
N LEU A 239 -11.14 1.68 -13.76
CA LEU A 239 -10.95 0.76 -12.63
C LEU A 239 -12.07 0.89 -11.58
N ALA A 240 -12.51 2.11 -11.27
CA ALA A 240 -13.62 2.33 -10.34
C ALA A 240 -14.93 1.76 -10.84
N ALA A 241 -15.20 1.86 -12.15
CA ALA A 241 -16.36 1.23 -12.77
C ALA A 241 -16.31 -0.31 -12.68
N LEU A 242 -15.13 -0.89 -12.91
CA LEU A 242 -14.91 -2.34 -12.73
C LEU A 242 -14.98 -2.78 -11.27
N ASP A 243 -14.60 -1.93 -10.31
CA ASP A 243 -14.80 -2.20 -8.88
C ASP A 243 -16.28 -2.44 -8.57
N ALA A 244 -17.17 -1.59 -9.07
CA ALA A 244 -18.61 -1.72 -8.85
C ALA A 244 -19.20 -2.99 -9.49
N GLU A 245 -18.60 -3.51 -10.56
CA GLU A 245 -19.08 -4.69 -11.29
C GLU A 245 -18.47 -6.00 -10.78
N CYS A 246 -17.17 -5.98 -10.44
CA CYS A 246 -16.42 -7.21 -10.19
C CYS A 246 -16.34 -7.59 -8.72
N TRP A 247 -16.43 -6.63 -7.78
CA TRP A 247 -16.53 -6.95 -6.37
C TRP A 247 -17.94 -7.40 -6.02
N LEU A 248 -18.06 -8.57 -5.40
CA LEU A 248 -19.28 -9.00 -4.70
C LEU A 248 -19.26 -8.53 -3.25
N GLU A 249 -18.07 -8.59 -2.63
CA GLU A 249 -17.80 -8.13 -1.27
C GLU A 249 -16.38 -7.53 -1.26
N ASN A 250 -16.20 -6.39 -0.60
CA ASN A 250 -14.87 -5.75 -0.46
C ASN A 250 -14.71 -5.22 0.97
N GLY A 251 -14.39 -6.13 1.89
CA GLY A 251 -14.19 -5.88 3.32
C GLY A 251 -12.72 -5.88 3.76
N GLY A 252 -11.86 -5.16 3.06
CA GLY A 252 -10.43 -5.14 3.38
C GLY A 252 -9.73 -6.47 3.10
N ASP A 253 -9.31 -7.19 4.16
CA ASP A 253 -8.60 -8.47 4.04
C ASP A 253 -9.53 -9.63 3.63
N ARG A 254 -10.84 -9.48 3.82
CA ARG A 254 -11.85 -10.43 3.34
C ARG A 254 -12.62 -9.81 2.20
N ALA A 255 -12.59 -10.46 1.04
CA ALA A 255 -13.27 -9.94 -0.13
C ALA A 255 -13.64 -11.07 -1.08
N VAL A 256 -14.64 -10.81 -1.95
CA VAL A 256 -15.12 -11.77 -2.95
C VAL A 256 -15.21 -11.09 -4.31
N ILE A 257 -14.57 -11.69 -5.32
CA ILE A 257 -14.57 -11.22 -6.70
C ILE A 257 -15.41 -12.16 -7.56
N ALA A 258 -16.26 -11.59 -8.42
CA ALA A 258 -17.02 -12.31 -9.46
C ALA A 258 -16.15 -12.59 -10.68
N LEU A 259 -15.57 -13.78 -10.81
CA LEU A 259 -14.69 -14.14 -11.92
C LEU A 259 -15.39 -14.11 -13.28
N ALA A 260 -16.69 -14.41 -13.31
CA ALA A 260 -17.49 -14.28 -14.54
C ALA A 260 -17.55 -12.84 -15.04
N ALA A 261 -17.70 -11.85 -14.14
CA ALA A 261 -17.65 -10.42 -14.49
C ALA A 261 -16.28 -10.03 -15.02
N VAL A 262 -15.20 -10.45 -14.33
CA VAL A 262 -13.83 -10.21 -14.78
C VAL A 262 -13.58 -10.78 -16.18
N ARG A 263 -13.99 -12.03 -16.44
CA ARG A 263 -13.81 -12.69 -17.76
C ARG A 263 -14.56 -11.97 -18.87
N ARG A 264 -15.81 -11.49 -18.62
CA ARG A 264 -16.58 -10.72 -19.60
C ARG A 264 -15.88 -9.45 -20.08
N ARG A 265 -15.07 -8.84 -19.22
CA ARG A 265 -14.33 -7.60 -19.53
C ARG A 265 -12.99 -7.85 -20.23
N GLY A 266 -12.64 -9.10 -20.51
CA GLY A 266 -11.47 -9.47 -21.30
C GLY A 266 -10.17 -8.90 -20.77
N ALA A 267 -9.45 -8.11 -21.59
CA ALA A 267 -8.18 -7.51 -21.20
C ALA A 267 -8.33 -6.51 -20.03
N ALA A 268 -9.40 -5.70 -20.05
CA ALA A 268 -9.64 -4.72 -18.97
C ALA A 268 -9.92 -5.41 -17.62
N GLY A 269 -10.73 -6.48 -17.62
CA GLY A 269 -10.99 -7.24 -16.41
C GLY A 269 -9.74 -7.94 -15.87
N ARG A 270 -8.91 -8.52 -16.76
CA ARG A 270 -7.63 -9.13 -16.38
C ARG A 270 -6.66 -8.13 -15.77
N ASP A 271 -6.55 -6.93 -16.35
CA ASP A 271 -5.68 -5.86 -15.85
C ASP A 271 -6.20 -5.31 -14.51
N TRP A 272 -7.52 -5.15 -14.39
CA TRP A 272 -8.17 -4.81 -13.13
C TRP A 272 -7.87 -5.85 -12.03
N LEU A 273 -8.01 -7.14 -12.33
CA LEU A 273 -7.73 -8.22 -11.37
C LEU A 273 -6.26 -8.19 -10.94
N ARG A 274 -5.33 -8.01 -11.90
CA ARG A 274 -3.89 -7.88 -11.61
C ARG A 274 -3.62 -6.72 -10.66
N GLU A 275 -4.22 -5.55 -10.91
CA GLU A 275 -4.05 -4.37 -10.08
C GLU A 275 -4.58 -4.60 -8.65
N ARG A 276 -5.77 -5.21 -8.52
CA ARG A 276 -6.40 -5.47 -7.21
C ARG A 276 -5.67 -6.55 -6.41
N LEU A 277 -5.14 -7.57 -7.06
CA LEU A 277 -4.33 -8.61 -6.42
C LEU A 277 -2.94 -8.08 -6.04
N SER A 278 -2.31 -7.27 -6.89
CA SER A 278 -1.02 -6.64 -6.58
C SER A 278 -1.07 -5.76 -5.33
N GLN A 279 -2.15 -5.02 -5.12
CA GLN A 279 -2.38 -4.22 -3.92
C GLN A 279 -2.49 -5.07 -2.63
N ARG A 280 -2.73 -6.38 -2.77
CA ARG A 280 -2.82 -7.37 -1.69
C ARG A 280 -1.60 -8.28 -1.59
N GLY A 281 -0.50 -7.92 -2.26
CA GLY A 281 0.78 -8.62 -2.17
C GLY A 281 0.93 -9.85 -3.06
N PHE A 282 0.06 -10.01 -4.07
CA PHE A 282 0.24 -11.06 -5.07
C PHE A 282 1.13 -10.58 -6.23
N THR A 283 1.84 -11.52 -6.85
CA THR A 283 2.63 -11.25 -8.06
C THR A 283 1.75 -11.09 -9.30
N ALA A 284 2.24 -10.42 -10.33
CA ALA A 284 1.45 -10.04 -11.51
C ALA A 284 0.90 -11.23 -12.31
N ASP A 285 1.55 -12.38 -12.26
CA ASP A 285 1.17 -13.63 -12.94
C ASP A 285 -0.02 -14.34 -12.28
N VAL A 286 -0.26 -14.10 -10.99
CA VAL A 286 -1.37 -14.71 -10.25
C VAL A 286 -2.72 -14.39 -10.87
N ALA A 287 -2.94 -13.19 -11.41
CA ALA A 287 -4.19 -12.84 -12.07
C ALA A 287 -4.49 -13.73 -13.29
N VAL A 288 -3.46 -14.08 -14.07
CA VAL A 288 -3.60 -14.99 -15.21
C VAL A 288 -3.87 -16.41 -14.73
N ALA A 289 -3.12 -16.84 -13.70
CA ALA A 289 -3.29 -18.16 -13.09
C ALA A 289 -4.70 -18.34 -12.51
N VAL A 290 -5.23 -17.36 -11.79
CA VAL A 290 -6.60 -17.37 -11.26
C VAL A 290 -7.63 -17.55 -12.36
N LEU A 291 -7.53 -16.79 -13.46
CA LEU A 291 -8.52 -16.83 -14.55
C LEU A 291 -8.51 -18.15 -15.33
N SER A 292 -7.40 -18.87 -15.34
CA SER A 292 -7.24 -20.17 -15.98
C SER A 292 -7.49 -21.36 -15.04
N SER A 293 -7.58 -21.11 -13.73
CA SER A 293 -7.72 -22.16 -12.72
C SER A 293 -9.15 -22.72 -12.62
N ARG A 294 -9.22 -23.93 -12.07
CA ARG A 294 -10.48 -24.59 -11.70
C ARG A 294 -10.84 -24.29 -10.25
N SER A 295 -12.09 -24.54 -9.90
CA SER A 295 -12.55 -24.47 -8.50
C SER A 295 -11.67 -25.34 -7.59
N GLY A 296 -11.27 -24.80 -6.44
CA GLY A 296 -10.36 -25.43 -5.48
C GLY A 296 -8.90 -24.99 -5.59
N ALA A 297 -8.52 -24.19 -6.61
CA ALA A 297 -7.17 -23.63 -6.70
C ALA A 297 -6.94 -22.60 -5.58
N LEU A 298 -5.76 -22.67 -4.97
CA LEU A 298 -5.31 -21.81 -3.87
C LEU A 298 -4.07 -21.01 -4.31
N PHE A 299 -4.01 -19.74 -3.93
CA PHE A 299 -2.89 -18.84 -4.20
C PHE A 299 -2.50 -18.15 -2.88
N GLU A 300 -1.20 -18.14 -2.59
CA GLU A 300 -0.66 -17.52 -1.38
C GLU A 300 -0.05 -16.17 -1.73
N GLY A 301 -0.50 -15.13 -1.05
CA GLY A 301 0.11 -13.81 -1.03
C GLY A 301 0.83 -13.58 0.29
N THR A 302 1.47 -12.42 0.46
CA THR A 302 2.23 -12.10 1.67
C THR A 302 1.35 -11.95 2.92
N ALA A 303 0.18 -11.34 2.79
CA ALA A 303 -0.75 -11.10 3.89
C ALA A 303 -2.14 -11.73 3.67
N VAL A 304 -2.45 -12.11 2.44
CA VAL A 304 -3.77 -12.59 2.02
C VAL A 304 -3.62 -13.87 1.20
N CYS A 305 -4.49 -14.85 1.44
CA CYS A 305 -4.67 -16.02 0.58
C CYS A 305 -5.87 -15.82 -0.34
N ALA A 306 -5.81 -16.35 -1.56
CA ALA A 306 -6.89 -16.33 -2.53
C ALA A 306 -7.28 -17.76 -2.95
N ALA A 307 -8.58 -18.06 -3.04
CA ALA A 307 -9.05 -19.35 -3.53
C ALA A 307 -10.17 -19.22 -4.55
N VAL A 308 -10.08 -20.00 -5.61
CA VAL A 308 -11.16 -20.11 -6.62
C VAL A 308 -12.24 -21.05 -6.10
N HIS A 309 -13.48 -20.58 -6.03
CA HIS A 309 -14.65 -21.38 -5.66
C HIS A 309 -15.80 -21.10 -6.63
N GLY A 310 -16.03 -22.04 -7.56
CA GLY A 310 -16.92 -21.81 -8.69
C GLY A 310 -16.49 -20.58 -9.51
N ASP A 311 -17.39 -19.66 -9.75
CA ASP A 311 -17.12 -18.38 -10.43
C ASP A 311 -16.73 -17.23 -9.48
N ARG A 312 -16.24 -17.56 -8.29
CA ARG A 312 -15.81 -16.57 -7.28
C ARG A 312 -14.34 -16.76 -6.95
N LEU A 313 -13.64 -15.65 -6.73
CA LEU A 313 -12.35 -15.64 -6.06
C LEU A 313 -12.57 -15.11 -4.64
N LEU A 314 -12.29 -15.94 -3.66
CA LEU A 314 -12.39 -15.62 -2.24
C LEU A 314 -11.02 -15.16 -1.77
N LEU A 315 -10.97 -14.03 -1.08
CA LEU A 315 -9.77 -13.47 -0.46
C LEU A 315 -9.95 -13.46 1.06
N GLN A 316 -8.94 -13.88 1.81
CA GLN A 316 -8.94 -13.81 3.27
C GLN A 316 -7.51 -13.66 3.81
N PRO A 317 -7.32 -13.22 5.08
CA PRO A 317 -6.01 -13.17 5.70
C PRO A 317 -5.27 -14.50 5.58
N ALA A 318 -3.97 -14.44 5.31
CA ALA A 318 -3.10 -15.63 5.27
C ALA A 318 -2.95 -16.24 6.66
N GLU A 319 -2.99 -15.39 7.70
CA GLU A 319 -2.99 -15.82 9.09
C GLU A 319 -4.33 -16.48 9.45
N ARG A 320 -4.26 -17.71 9.94
CA ARG A 320 -5.44 -18.45 10.33
C ARG A 320 -5.97 -17.92 11.66
N ALA A 321 -7.27 -17.64 11.73
CA ALA A 321 -7.92 -17.28 12.98
C ALA A 321 -7.60 -18.33 14.08
N PRO A 322 -7.41 -17.94 15.34
CA PRO A 322 -7.17 -18.87 16.44
C PRO A 322 -8.32 -19.88 16.56
N LEU A 323 -8.03 -21.03 17.14
CA LEU A 323 -9.07 -22.01 17.44
C LEU A 323 -10.00 -21.46 18.54
N PRO A 324 -11.31 -21.68 18.45
CA PRO A 324 -12.22 -21.31 19.53
C PRO A 324 -11.96 -22.16 20.77
N ALA A 325 -12.10 -21.57 21.95
CA ALA A 325 -12.22 -22.32 23.19
C ALA A 325 -13.64 -22.86 23.33
N ILE A 326 -13.81 -23.87 24.19
CA ILE A 326 -15.12 -24.46 24.50
C ILE A 326 -15.44 -24.35 25.99
N ASP A 327 -16.72 -24.10 26.33
CA ASP A 327 -17.30 -24.31 27.64
C ASP A 327 -18.23 -25.53 27.56
N ALA A 328 -17.98 -26.52 28.41
CA ALA A 328 -18.73 -27.76 28.42
C ALA A 328 -19.33 -28.02 29.80
N ARG A 329 -20.68 -28.18 29.88
CA ARG A 329 -21.41 -28.36 31.14
C ARG A 329 -22.34 -29.55 31.04
N SER A 330 -22.25 -30.46 32.01
CA SER A 330 -23.17 -31.62 32.13
C SER A 330 -24.32 -31.32 33.08
N TYR A 331 -25.50 -31.86 32.75
CA TYR A 331 -26.67 -31.81 33.59
C TYR A 331 -27.64 -32.97 33.29
N SER A 332 -28.49 -33.33 34.24
CA SER A 332 -29.50 -34.33 34.03
C SER A 332 -30.55 -33.87 33.01
N ARG A 333 -30.94 -34.76 32.11
CA ARG A 333 -31.86 -34.43 31.02
C ARG A 333 -33.23 -33.99 31.54
N PRO A 334 -33.75 -32.79 31.21
CA PRO A 334 -35.11 -32.35 31.53
C PRO A 334 -36.19 -33.18 30.78
N LYS A 335 -37.40 -33.26 31.28
CA LYS A 335 -38.53 -33.99 30.66
C LYS A 335 -38.83 -33.45 29.25
N ASP A 336 -38.84 -32.12 29.08
CA ASP A 336 -39.13 -31.45 27.79
C ASP A 336 -37.87 -31.02 27.05
N PHE A 337 -36.81 -31.86 27.07
CA PHE A 337 -35.54 -31.55 26.50
C PHE A 337 -35.57 -31.56 24.96
N VAL A 338 -35.11 -30.45 24.37
CA VAL A 338 -34.87 -30.30 22.92
C VAL A 338 -33.37 -30.12 22.67
N PRO A 339 -32.75 -30.98 21.85
CA PRO A 339 -31.32 -30.87 21.57
C PRO A 339 -30.94 -29.55 20.86
N ALA A 340 -29.96 -28.83 21.40
CA ALA A 340 -29.37 -27.68 20.74
C ALA A 340 -28.45 -28.13 19.58
N ARG A 341 -28.57 -27.50 18.42
CA ARG A 341 -27.77 -27.76 17.20
C ARG A 341 -27.49 -26.47 16.45
N ALA A 342 -27.00 -25.48 17.19
CA ALA A 342 -26.58 -24.20 16.62
C ALA A 342 -25.12 -24.30 16.14
N ALA A 343 -24.69 -23.34 15.35
CA ALA A 343 -23.32 -23.30 14.85
C ALA A 343 -22.27 -23.13 15.95
N ASP A 344 -22.65 -22.50 17.05
CA ASP A 344 -21.82 -22.17 18.21
C ASP A 344 -22.17 -22.95 19.48
N ARG A 345 -23.22 -23.79 19.43
CA ARG A 345 -23.70 -24.55 20.60
C ARG A 345 -24.34 -25.87 20.18
N ILE A 346 -23.93 -26.94 20.85
CA ILE A 346 -24.53 -28.26 20.69
C ILE A 346 -24.85 -28.88 22.03
N THR A 347 -25.80 -29.85 22.05
CA THR A 347 -26.00 -30.75 23.17
C THR A 347 -25.86 -32.19 22.71
N ILE A 348 -25.12 -32.98 23.47
CA ILE A 348 -24.80 -34.38 23.17
C ILE A 348 -25.04 -35.28 24.37
N ASP A 349 -24.96 -36.59 24.17
CA ASP A 349 -25.00 -37.59 25.22
C ASP A 349 -23.71 -37.58 26.01
N ALA A 350 -23.75 -37.20 27.28
CA ALA A 350 -22.55 -37.12 28.11
C ALA A 350 -21.90 -38.48 28.34
N ASP A 351 -22.70 -39.55 28.45
CA ASP A 351 -22.23 -40.89 28.78
C ASP A 351 -21.51 -41.53 27.56
N ALA A 352 -21.68 -40.98 26.36
CA ALA A 352 -21.03 -41.44 25.13
C ALA A 352 -19.66 -40.77 24.89
N VAL A 353 -19.29 -39.74 25.65
CA VAL A 353 -17.98 -39.02 25.58
C VAL A 353 -16.96 -39.77 26.45
N VAL A 354 -15.72 -39.89 25.98
CA VAL A 354 -14.66 -40.61 26.68
C VAL A 354 -13.44 -39.70 26.85
N GLY A 355 -13.07 -39.46 28.10
CA GLY A 355 -11.93 -38.57 28.43
C GLY A 355 -12.22 -37.09 28.21
N ASP A 356 -11.17 -36.29 28.05
CA ASP A 356 -11.25 -34.84 27.96
C ASP A 356 -11.57 -34.39 26.54
N LEU A 357 -12.36 -33.30 26.44
CA LEU A 357 -12.63 -32.65 25.16
C LEU A 357 -11.54 -31.65 24.80
N HIS A 358 -11.09 -31.70 23.55
CA HIS A 358 -10.15 -30.74 23.01
C HIS A 358 -10.54 -30.28 21.59
N VAL A 359 -10.18 -29.04 21.25
CA VAL A 359 -10.44 -28.45 19.95
C VAL A 359 -9.16 -28.50 19.11
N ARG A 360 -9.26 -28.96 17.87
CA ARG A 360 -8.16 -28.92 16.89
C ARG A 360 -8.65 -28.61 15.48
N ARG A 361 -7.74 -28.27 14.59
CA ARG A 361 -8.05 -28.20 13.15
C ARG A 361 -8.34 -29.57 12.59
N VAL A 362 -9.17 -29.59 11.54
CA VAL A 362 -9.36 -30.79 10.72
C VAL A 362 -8.04 -31.22 10.12
N ALA A 363 -7.70 -32.48 10.27
CA ALA A 363 -6.52 -33.10 9.68
C ALA A 363 -6.89 -33.91 8.43
N THR A 364 -5.89 -34.11 7.54
CA THR A 364 -6.06 -34.99 6.39
C THR A 364 -6.37 -36.42 6.83
N GLY A 365 -7.42 -36.99 6.29
CA GLY A 365 -7.86 -38.35 6.66
C GLY A 365 -8.88 -38.44 7.80
N ASP A 366 -9.21 -37.31 8.45
CA ASP A 366 -10.24 -37.28 9.50
C ASP A 366 -11.56 -37.86 9.00
N ARG A 367 -12.09 -38.80 9.79
CA ARG A 367 -13.37 -39.48 9.53
C ARG A 367 -14.28 -39.38 10.74
N PHE A 368 -15.59 -39.31 10.51
CA PHE A 368 -16.60 -39.35 11.53
C PHE A 368 -17.91 -39.92 10.96
N ALA A 369 -18.86 -40.25 11.80
CA ALA A 369 -20.19 -40.66 11.41
C ALA A 369 -21.20 -39.51 11.59
N PRO A 370 -21.45 -38.67 10.55
CA PRO A 370 -22.35 -37.53 10.70
C PRO A 370 -23.71 -37.94 11.22
N PHE A 371 -24.28 -37.13 12.16
CA PHE A 371 -25.66 -37.36 12.61
C PHE A 371 -26.63 -37.35 11.42
N GLY A 372 -27.54 -38.35 11.38
CA GLY A 372 -28.46 -38.60 10.27
C GLY A 372 -27.93 -39.56 9.20
N MET A 373 -26.67 -39.97 9.23
CA MET A 373 -26.12 -41.01 8.37
C MET A 373 -26.42 -42.39 8.99
N PRO A 374 -27.13 -43.33 8.28
CA PRO A 374 -27.60 -44.56 8.89
C PRO A 374 -26.47 -45.54 9.24
N ARG A 375 -25.41 -45.65 8.40
CA ARG A 375 -24.27 -46.57 8.60
C ARG A 375 -22.96 -45.98 8.04
N GLY A 376 -21.83 -46.46 8.57
CA GLY A 376 -20.49 -46.09 8.09
C GLY A 376 -19.98 -44.74 8.61
N THR A 377 -18.84 -44.33 8.09
CA THR A 377 -18.16 -43.06 8.36
C THR A 377 -17.87 -42.34 7.05
N LYS A 378 -17.72 -41.05 7.11
CA LYS A 378 -17.37 -40.17 5.96
C LYS A 378 -16.11 -39.36 6.28
N LEU A 379 -15.28 -39.09 5.27
CA LEU A 379 -14.20 -38.15 5.42
C LEU A 379 -14.78 -36.77 5.69
N VAL A 380 -14.18 -36.02 6.61
CA VAL A 380 -14.58 -34.62 6.89
C VAL A 380 -14.45 -33.76 5.64
N SER A 381 -13.40 -33.98 4.85
CA SER A 381 -13.20 -33.29 3.56
C SER A 381 -14.35 -33.50 2.58
N ASP A 382 -14.88 -34.75 2.49
CA ASP A 382 -15.99 -35.10 1.60
C ASP A 382 -17.31 -34.53 2.12
N TYR A 383 -17.52 -34.57 3.44
CA TYR A 383 -18.68 -33.94 4.07
C TYR A 383 -18.75 -32.46 3.78
N LEU A 384 -17.62 -31.72 3.95
CA LEU A 384 -17.53 -30.29 3.67
C LEU A 384 -17.65 -29.99 2.15
N THR A 385 -17.20 -30.91 1.28
CA THR A 385 -17.38 -30.81 -0.19
C THR A 385 -18.86 -30.83 -0.55
N ASP A 386 -19.60 -31.80 -0.03
CA ASP A 386 -21.05 -31.93 -0.27
C ASP A 386 -21.84 -30.73 0.24
N ARG A 387 -21.28 -30.02 1.23
CA ARG A 387 -21.83 -28.76 1.77
C ARG A 387 -21.35 -27.53 0.99
N HIS A 388 -20.69 -27.72 -0.14
CA HIS A 388 -20.14 -26.66 -0.98
C HIS A 388 -19.19 -25.70 -0.25
N ARG A 389 -18.46 -26.20 0.77
CA ARG A 389 -17.46 -25.41 1.48
C ARG A 389 -16.24 -25.19 0.60
N SER A 390 -15.78 -23.95 0.54
CA SER A 390 -14.55 -23.57 -0.16
C SER A 390 -13.32 -24.25 0.44
N VAL A 391 -12.20 -24.26 -0.30
CA VAL A 391 -10.93 -24.80 0.21
C VAL A 391 -10.45 -24.02 1.45
N LEU A 392 -10.71 -22.70 1.51
CA LEU A 392 -10.35 -21.87 2.66
C LEU A 392 -11.18 -22.23 3.90
N GLU A 393 -12.50 -22.43 3.74
CA GLU A 393 -13.37 -22.89 4.84
C GLU A 393 -12.97 -24.26 5.34
N LYS A 394 -12.60 -25.18 4.42
CA LYS A 394 -12.10 -26.51 4.79
C LYS A 394 -10.79 -26.45 5.60
N GLN A 395 -9.87 -25.57 5.21
CA GLN A 395 -8.62 -25.36 5.93
C GLN A 395 -8.83 -24.68 7.29
N ALA A 396 -9.87 -23.84 7.42
CA ALA A 396 -10.26 -23.18 8.65
C ALA A 396 -11.10 -24.07 9.58
N ALA A 397 -11.66 -25.16 9.09
CA ALA A 397 -12.56 -26.01 9.84
C ALA A 397 -11.91 -26.59 11.11
N ALA A 398 -12.66 -26.62 12.19
CA ALA A 398 -12.26 -27.16 13.48
C ALA A 398 -13.16 -28.31 13.88
N VAL A 399 -12.63 -29.21 14.70
CA VAL A 399 -13.35 -30.32 15.32
C VAL A 399 -13.14 -30.29 16.83
N VAL A 400 -14.18 -30.66 17.56
CA VAL A 400 -14.08 -31.05 18.97
C VAL A 400 -13.90 -32.55 18.99
N CYS A 401 -12.91 -33.03 19.70
CA CYS A 401 -12.57 -34.45 19.81
C CYS A 401 -12.55 -34.87 21.28
N ASP A 402 -12.86 -36.16 21.50
CA ASP A 402 -12.55 -36.90 22.73
C ASP A 402 -11.47 -37.99 22.42
N GLU A 403 -11.18 -38.87 23.36
CA GLU A 403 -10.19 -39.95 23.15
C GLU A 403 -10.56 -40.95 22.03
N ARG A 404 -11.84 -41.05 21.69
CA ARG A 404 -12.32 -41.95 20.61
C ARG A 404 -12.35 -41.29 19.24
N GLY A 405 -12.22 -40.00 19.16
CA GLY A 405 -12.19 -39.24 17.90
C GLY A 405 -13.16 -38.07 17.86
N ILE A 406 -13.62 -37.71 16.67
CA ILE A 406 -14.45 -36.50 16.46
C ILE A 406 -15.80 -36.67 17.18
N VAL A 407 -16.14 -35.64 17.96
CA VAL A 407 -17.42 -35.45 18.65
C VAL A 407 -18.30 -34.48 17.88
N TRP A 408 -17.70 -33.38 17.43
CA TRP A 408 -18.40 -32.31 16.74
C TRP A 408 -17.51 -31.70 15.63
N LEU A 409 -18.01 -31.70 14.42
CA LEU A 409 -17.47 -30.83 13.36
C LEU A 409 -18.10 -29.44 13.58
N VAL A 410 -17.28 -28.52 14.05
CA VAL A 410 -17.70 -27.19 14.52
C VAL A 410 -18.49 -26.45 13.45
N GLY A 411 -19.66 -25.91 13.83
CA GLY A 411 -20.54 -25.19 12.91
C GLY A 411 -21.37 -26.07 11.97
N GLU A 412 -21.16 -27.41 11.97
CA GLU A 412 -21.79 -28.32 11.01
C GLU A 412 -22.68 -29.38 11.72
N THR A 413 -22.08 -30.41 12.27
CA THR A 413 -22.84 -31.52 12.87
C THR A 413 -22.03 -32.31 13.88
N VAL A 414 -22.72 -33.03 14.76
CA VAL A 414 -22.11 -33.97 15.72
C VAL A 414 -21.89 -35.35 15.10
N ASP A 415 -20.96 -36.10 15.68
CA ASP A 415 -20.86 -37.53 15.40
C ASP A 415 -22.09 -38.26 15.91
N ARG A 416 -22.59 -39.23 15.14
CA ARG A 416 -23.74 -40.07 15.51
C ARG A 416 -23.55 -40.77 16.85
N ARG A 417 -22.33 -41.14 17.20
CA ARG A 417 -21.95 -41.81 18.44
C ARG A 417 -22.40 -41.04 19.69
N VAL A 418 -22.29 -39.71 19.66
CA VAL A 418 -22.57 -38.85 20.79
C VAL A 418 -23.93 -38.15 20.68
N ALA A 419 -24.72 -38.48 19.68
CA ALA A 419 -26.01 -37.83 19.50
C ALA A 419 -26.98 -38.22 20.61
N VAL A 420 -27.76 -37.25 21.13
CA VAL A 420 -28.83 -37.50 22.14
C VAL A 420 -29.88 -38.42 21.57
N HIS A 421 -30.19 -39.49 22.26
CA HIS A 421 -31.26 -40.44 21.97
C HIS A 421 -32.25 -40.63 23.13
N ARG A 422 -33.24 -41.50 22.98
CA ARG A 422 -34.32 -41.64 23.95
C ARG A 422 -33.85 -42.07 25.34
N SER A 423 -32.81 -42.91 25.40
CA SER A 423 -32.22 -43.43 26.64
C SER A 423 -31.16 -42.53 27.30
N THR A 424 -30.75 -41.43 26.65
CA THR A 424 -29.79 -40.48 27.22
C THR A 424 -30.32 -39.87 28.51
N GLN A 425 -29.56 -40.00 29.58
CA GLN A 425 -29.91 -39.50 30.91
C GLN A 425 -29.19 -38.19 31.24
N THR A 426 -27.94 -38.12 30.86
CA THR A 426 -27.05 -36.95 31.11
C THR A 426 -26.74 -36.22 29.83
N ILE A 427 -26.96 -34.91 29.81
CA ILE A 427 -26.68 -34.03 28.66
C ILE A 427 -25.38 -33.31 28.91
N LEU A 428 -24.52 -33.27 27.87
CA LEU A 428 -23.36 -32.40 27.79
C LEU A 428 -23.65 -31.24 26.82
N ASP A 429 -23.70 -30.03 27.35
CA ASP A 429 -23.93 -28.78 26.61
C ASP A 429 -22.56 -28.17 26.33
N ILE A 430 -22.18 -28.06 25.04
CA ILE A 430 -20.90 -27.53 24.59
C ILE A 430 -21.18 -26.21 23.85
N ARG A 431 -20.49 -25.16 24.26
CA ARG A 431 -20.55 -23.81 23.64
C ARG A 431 -19.16 -23.38 23.20
N LEU A 432 -19.09 -22.75 22.05
CA LEU A 432 -17.87 -22.05 21.63
C LEU A 432 -17.76 -20.74 22.42
N LEU A 433 -16.59 -20.52 22.96
CA LEU A 433 -16.21 -19.22 23.49
C LEU A 433 -15.51 -18.42 22.38
N PRO A 434 -15.70 -17.09 22.34
CA PRO A 434 -14.90 -16.27 21.44
C PRO A 434 -13.42 -16.49 21.77
N PRO A 435 -12.52 -16.50 20.78
CA PRO A 435 -11.09 -16.56 21.05
C PRO A 435 -10.72 -15.37 21.96
N ASP A 436 -9.96 -15.67 23.03
CA ASP A 436 -9.43 -14.62 23.88
C ASP A 436 -8.70 -13.61 23.00
N ARG A 437 -9.16 -12.38 22.99
CA ARG A 437 -8.38 -11.26 22.46
C ARG A 437 -7.25 -11.07 23.47
N GLU A 438 -6.07 -11.59 23.15
CA GLU A 438 -4.88 -11.17 23.87
C GLU A 438 -4.83 -9.63 23.85
N ALA A 439 -4.74 -9.09 25.07
CA ALA A 439 -4.76 -7.66 25.36
C ALA A 439 -3.47 -6.95 24.91
#